data_3d174611155a9ecebad0fd64b305f932
#
_entry.id   3d174611155a9ecebad0fd64b305f932
#
_cell.length_a   1.000
_cell.length_b   1.000
_cell.length_c   1.000
_cell.angle_alpha   90.00
_cell.angle_beta   90.00
_cell.angle_gamma   90.00
#
_symmetry.space_group_name_H-M   'P 1'
#
loop_
_entity.id
_entity.type
_entity.pdbx_description
1 polymer ?
#
loop_
_entity_poly.entity_id
_entity_poly.type
_entity_poly.pdbx_seq_one_letter_code
_entity_poly.pdbx_strand_id
1 'polypeptide(L)'
;MKKLTVAISAVAASVLMAMSAQAAEIYNKDSNKLDLYGKVNAKHYFSSNDADDGDTTYARLGFKGETQINDQLTGFGQWEYEFKGNRAESQGSSKDKTRLAFAGLKFGDYGSIDYGRNYGVAYDIGAWTDVLPEFGGDTWTQTDVFMTGRTTGVATYRNNDFFGLVDGLNFAAQYQGKNDRTDVTEANGDGFGFSTTYEYEGFGVGATYAKSDRTDGQVAYGKSKFNASGKNAEVWAAGLKYDANNIYLATTYSETQNMTVFGNNHIANKAQNFEAVAQYQFDFGLRPSVAYLQSKGKDLGVHGDRDLVKYVDVGATYYFNKNMSTFVDYKINLIDDSKFTKTAGIDTNDIVAVGLVYQF
;
A
#
# COMPACT_ATOMS: atom_id res chain seq x y z
N MET A 1 -40.63 -3.56 -8.38
CA MET A 1 -39.55 -2.91 -7.65
C MET A 1 -38.34 -3.85 -7.70
N LYS A 2 -37.40 -3.64 -8.62
CA LYS A 2 -36.16 -4.41 -8.74
C LYS A 2 -35.22 -3.88 -7.68
N LYS A 3 -34.72 -4.74 -6.79
CA LYS A 3 -33.67 -4.40 -5.82
C LYS A 3 -32.39 -4.14 -6.61
N LEU A 4 -31.97 -2.89 -6.67
CA LEU A 4 -30.68 -2.51 -7.22
C LEU A 4 -29.61 -2.96 -6.22
N THR A 5 -28.92 -4.04 -6.53
CA THR A 5 -27.72 -4.45 -5.79
C THR A 5 -26.59 -3.59 -6.34
N VAL A 6 -26.16 -2.60 -5.56
CA VAL A 6 -24.99 -1.78 -5.92
C VAL A 6 -23.76 -2.66 -5.79
N ALA A 7 -23.18 -3.05 -6.90
CA ALA A 7 -21.89 -3.74 -6.94
C ALA A 7 -20.78 -2.73 -6.59
N ILE A 8 -20.16 -2.89 -5.44
CA ILE A 8 -18.98 -2.13 -5.02
C ILE A 8 -17.84 -2.54 -5.94
N SER A 9 -17.24 -1.57 -6.61
CA SER A 9 -16.19 -1.78 -7.61
C SER A 9 -14.98 -2.58 -7.09
N ALA A 10 -14.65 -3.65 -7.78
CA ALA A 10 -13.77 -4.72 -7.33
C ALA A 10 -12.25 -4.38 -7.26
N VAL A 11 -11.76 -3.26 -7.75
CA VAL A 11 -10.31 -2.98 -7.80
C VAL A 11 -9.73 -2.48 -6.48
N ALA A 12 -10.55 -1.82 -5.66
CA ALA A 12 -10.17 -1.60 -4.25
C ALA A 12 -10.55 -2.81 -3.37
N ALA A 13 -11.35 -3.74 -3.89
CA ALA A 13 -11.97 -4.82 -3.14
C ALA A 13 -11.07 -6.05 -2.99
N SER A 14 -10.18 -6.36 -3.93
CA SER A 14 -9.36 -7.57 -3.82
C SER A 14 -8.29 -7.49 -2.71
N VAL A 15 -7.72 -6.33 -2.49
CA VAL A 15 -6.83 -6.08 -1.31
C VAL A 15 -7.64 -5.82 -0.04
N LEU A 16 -8.88 -5.34 -0.17
CA LEU A 16 -9.78 -5.09 0.96
C LEU A 16 -10.56 -6.33 1.41
N MET A 17 -10.75 -7.35 0.56
CA MET A 17 -11.47 -8.56 0.96
C MET A 17 -10.70 -9.45 1.92
N ALA A 18 -9.39 -9.40 1.96
CA ALA A 18 -8.61 -10.04 3.03
C ALA A 18 -8.71 -9.29 4.37
N MET A 19 -9.22 -8.06 4.36
CA MET A 19 -9.36 -7.18 5.53
C MET A 19 -10.76 -6.55 5.66
N SER A 20 -11.78 -7.06 4.98
CA SER A 20 -13.12 -6.52 5.13
C SER A 20 -13.75 -6.97 6.46
N ALA A 21 -13.34 -6.32 7.54
CA ALA A 21 -14.32 -6.00 8.55
C ALA A 21 -15.51 -5.40 7.81
N GLN A 22 -16.68 -5.98 7.92
CA GLN A 22 -17.86 -5.35 7.36
C GLN A 22 -18.05 -4.04 8.11
N ALA A 23 -17.77 -2.92 7.41
CA ALA A 23 -18.04 -1.61 7.96
C ALA A 23 -19.46 -1.61 8.52
N ALA A 24 -19.62 -1.12 9.74
CA ALA A 24 -20.94 -1.01 10.35
C ALA A 24 -21.72 0.10 9.63
N GLU A 25 -22.80 -0.28 8.94
CA GLU A 25 -23.72 0.71 8.37
C GLU A 25 -24.38 1.48 9.52
N ILE A 26 -24.03 2.76 9.68
CA ILE A 26 -24.59 3.62 10.73
C ILE A 26 -25.71 4.52 10.22
N TYR A 27 -25.79 4.72 8.91
CA TYR A 27 -26.85 5.48 8.28
C TYR A 27 -27.09 4.99 6.85
N ASN A 28 -28.36 4.77 6.51
CA ASN A 28 -28.76 4.44 5.14
C ASN A 28 -30.21 4.89 4.92
N LYS A 29 -30.37 6.13 4.49
CA LYS A 29 -31.68 6.74 4.27
C LYS A 29 -31.62 7.82 3.20
N ASP A 30 -32.70 7.95 2.44
CA ASP A 30 -32.88 9.01 1.45
C ASP A 30 -31.70 9.05 0.43
N SER A 31 -31.29 7.86 -0.04
CA SER A 31 -30.17 7.69 -0.98
C SER A 31 -28.81 8.15 -0.46
N ASN A 32 -28.66 8.29 0.87
CA ASN A 32 -27.39 8.55 1.54
C ASN A 32 -27.01 7.35 2.39
N LYS A 33 -25.74 6.97 2.31
CA LYS A 33 -25.15 5.88 3.08
C LYS A 33 -23.88 6.35 3.80
N LEU A 34 -23.73 5.94 5.04
CA LEU A 34 -22.52 6.15 5.82
C LEU A 34 -22.16 4.87 6.57
N ASP A 35 -20.97 4.36 6.29
CA ASP A 35 -20.38 3.19 6.92
C ASP A 35 -19.22 3.63 7.81
N LEU A 36 -19.18 3.12 9.03
CA LEU A 36 -18.07 3.28 9.97
C LEU A 36 -17.26 1.99 9.98
N TYR A 37 -15.94 2.09 9.93
CA TYR A 37 -15.05 0.95 10.05
C TYR A 37 -13.82 1.30 10.88
N GLY A 38 -13.19 0.27 11.41
CA GLY A 38 -11.98 0.48 12.19
C GLY A 38 -11.34 -0.81 12.67
N LYS A 39 -10.18 -0.68 13.28
CA LYS A 39 -9.51 -1.77 13.95
C LYS A 39 -8.63 -1.32 15.10
N VAL A 40 -8.46 -2.20 16.08
CA VAL A 40 -7.38 -2.15 17.06
C VAL A 40 -6.44 -3.30 16.76
N ASN A 41 -5.16 -3.01 16.55
CA ASN A 41 -4.11 -4.00 16.35
C ASN A 41 -3.14 -3.89 17.54
N ALA A 42 -3.34 -4.77 18.52
CA ALA A 42 -2.45 -4.89 19.67
C ALA A 42 -1.32 -5.83 19.29
N LYS A 43 -0.10 -5.31 19.14
CA LYS A 43 1.01 -6.07 18.59
C LYS A 43 2.35 -5.70 19.20
N HIS A 44 3.24 -6.69 19.22
CA HIS A 44 4.61 -6.57 19.72
C HIS A 44 5.60 -7.14 18.72
N TYR A 45 6.72 -6.46 18.56
CA TYR A 45 7.85 -6.94 17.78
C TYR A 45 8.96 -7.42 18.70
N PHE A 46 9.61 -8.50 18.30
CA PHE A 46 10.81 -9.06 18.94
C PHE A 46 11.94 -8.99 17.93
N SER A 47 12.96 -8.21 18.26
CA SER A 47 14.17 -8.05 17.44
C SER A 47 15.40 -7.83 18.33
N SER A 48 16.57 -8.18 17.82
CA SER A 48 17.84 -7.76 18.45
C SER A 48 18.20 -6.30 18.15
N ASN A 49 17.45 -5.62 17.29
CA ASN A 49 17.56 -4.19 17.07
C ASN A 49 16.55 -3.45 17.97
N ASP A 50 17.06 -2.73 18.97
CA ASP A 50 16.24 -1.97 19.93
C ASP A 50 15.26 -0.98 19.25
N ALA A 51 15.56 -0.53 18.01
CA ALA A 51 14.69 0.39 17.28
C ALA A 51 13.44 -0.31 16.69
N ASP A 52 13.53 -1.61 16.48
CA ASP A 52 12.47 -2.45 15.92
C ASP A 52 11.89 -3.44 16.96
N ASP A 53 12.33 -3.37 18.22
CA ASP A 53 11.79 -4.17 19.32
C ASP A 53 10.72 -3.40 20.09
N GLY A 54 9.72 -4.12 20.61
CA GLY A 54 8.74 -3.56 21.54
C GLY A 54 7.32 -3.43 21.01
N ASP A 55 6.52 -2.67 21.76
CA ASP A 55 5.11 -2.44 21.47
C ASP A 55 4.91 -1.53 20.25
N THR A 56 4.15 -2.00 19.27
CA THR A 56 3.79 -1.25 18.06
C THR A 56 2.27 -1.14 17.86
N THR A 57 1.51 -1.25 18.96
CA THR A 57 0.05 -1.17 19.00
C THR A 57 -0.50 0.12 18.38
N TYR A 58 -1.58 0.00 17.63
CA TYR A 58 -2.31 1.13 17.05
C TYR A 58 -3.81 0.85 16.93
N ALA A 59 -4.58 1.92 16.79
CA ALA A 59 -5.98 1.86 16.38
C ALA A 59 -6.20 2.63 15.08
N ARG A 60 -7.16 2.22 14.26
CA ARG A 60 -7.65 2.96 13.09
C ARG A 60 -9.13 3.17 13.18
N LEU A 61 -9.58 4.31 12.71
CA LEU A 61 -10.98 4.65 12.54
C LEU A 61 -11.16 5.33 11.18
N GLY A 62 -12.20 4.98 10.48
CA GLY A 62 -12.55 5.60 9.22
C GLY A 62 -14.03 5.52 8.92
N PHE A 63 -14.47 6.33 7.99
CA PHE A 63 -15.81 6.25 7.42
C PHE A 63 -15.76 6.27 5.90
N LYS A 64 -16.78 5.66 5.28
CA LYS A 64 -17.10 5.75 3.86
C LYS A 64 -18.50 6.30 3.72
N GLY A 65 -18.64 7.33 2.91
CA GLY A 65 -19.95 7.94 2.63
C GLY A 65 -20.27 7.89 1.16
N GLU A 66 -21.54 7.66 0.84
CA GLU A 66 -22.08 7.74 -0.52
C GLU A 66 -23.40 8.51 -0.52
N THR A 67 -23.65 9.28 -1.57
CA THR A 67 -24.92 9.98 -1.79
C THR A 67 -25.31 9.91 -3.27
N GLN A 68 -26.52 9.44 -3.54
CA GLN A 68 -27.07 9.45 -4.89
C GLN A 68 -27.52 10.88 -5.24
N ILE A 69 -26.90 11.49 -6.24
CA ILE A 69 -27.22 12.85 -6.69
C ILE A 69 -28.37 12.82 -7.72
N ASN A 70 -28.28 11.87 -8.66
CA ASN A 70 -29.31 11.54 -9.62
C ASN A 70 -29.11 10.11 -10.13
N ASP A 71 -29.92 9.64 -11.09
CA ASP A 71 -29.91 8.24 -11.56
C ASP A 71 -28.56 7.75 -12.10
N GLN A 72 -27.66 8.66 -12.52
CA GLN A 72 -26.37 8.35 -13.12
C GLN A 72 -25.17 8.84 -12.31
N LEU A 73 -25.40 9.67 -11.30
CA LEU A 73 -24.33 10.34 -10.56
C LEU A 73 -24.40 10.04 -9.07
N THR A 74 -23.34 9.50 -8.52
CA THR A 74 -23.16 9.25 -7.08
C THR A 74 -21.93 10.01 -6.57
N GLY A 75 -22.11 10.80 -5.51
CA GLY A 75 -21.02 11.38 -4.76
C GLY A 75 -20.52 10.38 -3.72
N PHE A 76 -19.20 10.35 -3.48
CA PHE A 76 -18.62 9.49 -2.45
C PHE A 76 -17.45 10.17 -1.77
N GLY A 77 -17.09 9.67 -0.58
CA GLY A 77 -15.92 10.13 0.13
C GLY A 77 -15.45 9.13 1.18
N GLN A 78 -14.19 9.20 1.52
CA GLN A 78 -13.59 8.35 2.54
C GLN A 78 -12.58 9.14 3.37
N TRP A 79 -12.57 8.88 4.68
CA TRP A 79 -11.55 9.35 5.59
C TRP A 79 -11.08 8.21 6.48
N GLU A 80 -9.77 8.11 6.74
CA GLU A 80 -9.16 7.12 7.63
C GLU A 80 -8.03 7.75 8.42
N TYR A 81 -8.04 7.51 9.72
CA TYR A 81 -7.05 8.01 10.67
C TYR A 81 -6.45 6.87 11.49
N GLU A 82 -5.15 6.95 11.78
CA GLU A 82 -4.42 6.00 12.62
C GLU A 82 -3.91 6.70 13.87
N PHE A 83 -4.27 6.14 15.02
CA PHE A 83 -3.85 6.54 16.35
C PHE A 83 -2.79 5.57 16.86
N LYS A 84 -1.69 6.07 17.37
CA LYS A 84 -0.67 5.25 18.02
C LYS A 84 -1.08 4.91 19.44
N GLY A 85 -1.16 3.59 19.77
CA GLY A 85 -1.52 3.08 21.09
C GLY A 85 -0.32 2.79 21.99
N ASN A 86 0.89 2.86 21.47
CA ASN A 86 2.14 2.50 22.16
C ASN A 86 2.92 3.69 22.75
N ARG A 87 2.25 4.80 23.00
CA ARG A 87 2.88 6.02 23.53
C ARG A 87 2.46 6.30 24.97
N ALA A 88 3.32 7.01 25.70
CA ALA A 88 2.91 7.64 26.94
C ALA A 88 1.86 8.74 26.65
N GLU A 89 0.86 8.89 27.52
CA GLU A 89 -0.19 9.93 27.36
C GLU A 89 0.39 11.34 27.23
N SER A 90 1.51 11.62 27.89
CA SER A 90 2.23 12.90 27.80
C SER A 90 2.77 13.25 26.40
N GLN A 91 2.87 12.28 25.49
CA GLN A 91 3.33 12.49 24.11
C GLN A 91 2.20 12.95 23.16
N GLY A 92 0.95 12.97 23.63
CA GLY A 92 -0.20 13.43 22.88
C GLY A 92 -0.39 12.69 21.54
N SER A 93 -0.66 13.43 20.45
CA SER A 93 -0.95 12.90 19.12
C SER A 93 0.30 12.71 18.23
N SER A 94 1.50 12.71 18.81
CA SER A 94 2.75 12.47 18.06
C SER A 94 2.70 11.17 17.25
N LYS A 95 3.06 11.22 15.96
CA LYS A 95 3.02 10.11 14.99
C LYS A 95 1.61 9.59 14.63
N ASP A 96 0.53 10.19 15.10
CA ASP A 96 -0.81 9.93 14.54
C ASP A 96 -0.89 10.49 13.11
N LYS A 97 -1.70 9.87 12.26
CA LYS A 97 -1.70 10.25 10.86
C LYS A 97 -3.02 10.02 10.14
N THR A 98 -3.39 10.97 9.28
CA THR A 98 -4.42 10.77 8.27
C THR A 98 -3.87 9.83 7.20
N ARG A 99 -4.53 8.71 7.00
CA ARG A 99 -4.13 7.72 5.98
C ARG A 99 -4.82 8.00 4.65
N LEU A 100 -6.13 8.24 4.69
CA LEU A 100 -6.97 8.57 3.53
C LEU A 100 -7.82 9.80 3.85
N ALA A 101 -8.04 10.66 2.86
CA ALA A 101 -8.96 11.80 2.91
C ALA A 101 -9.24 12.26 1.48
N PHE A 102 -10.29 11.76 0.88
CA PHE A 102 -10.65 12.09 -0.51
C PHE A 102 -12.17 12.09 -0.70
N ALA A 103 -12.61 12.79 -1.73
CA ALA A 103 -13.98 12.77 -2.20
C ALA A 103 -14.01 12.70 -3.73
N GLY A 104 -15.11 12.16 -4.27
CA GLY A 104 -15.22 11.93 -5.70
C GLY A 104 -16.66 11.79 -6.19
N LEU A 105 -16.77 11.59 -7.49
CA LEU A 105 -18.01 11.37 -8.22
C LEU A 105 -17.89 10.10 -9.06
N LYS A 106 -18.94 9.29 -9.07
CA LYS A 106 -19.07 8.09 -9.91
C LYS A 106 -20.21 8.30 -10.92
N PHE A 107 -19.94 7.97 -12.18
CA PHE A 107 -20.79 8.21 -13.34
C PHE A 107 -21.25 6.87 -13.96
N GLY A 108 -21.98 6.05 -13.21
CA GLY A 108 -22.40 4.73 -13.69
C GLY A 108 -21.20 3.91 -14.20
N ASP A 109 -21.32 3.35 -15.40
CA ASP A 109 -20.26 2.54 -16.05
C ASP A 109 -19.13 3.39 -16.67
N TYR A 110 -19.28 4.72 -16.73
CA TYR A 110 -18.22 5.61 -17.21
C TYR A 110 -17.10 5.82 -16.21
N GLY A 111 -17.20 5.21 -15.01
CA GLY A 111 -16.15 5.23 -14.01
C GLY A 111 -16.32 6.30 -12.94
N SER A 112 -15.24 6.63 -12.28
CA SER A 112 -15.21 7.60 -11.19
C SER A 112 -14.02 8.54 -11.29
N ILE A 113 -14.16 9.72 -10.69
CA ILE A 113 -13.06 10.63 -10.45
C ILE A 113 -13.04 11.01 -8.98
N ASP A 114 -11.88 10.96 -8.35
CA ASP A 114 -11.68 11.42 -6.98
C ASP A 114 -10.48 12.35 -6.86
N TYR A 115 -10.46 13.12 -5.78
CA TYR A 115 -9.34 14.00 -5.44
C TYR A 115 -9.08 13.99 -3.94
N GLY A 116 -7.80 13.98 -3.58
CA GLY A 116 -7.36 14.13 -2.19
C GLY A 116 -6.13 13.32 -1.83
N ARG A 117 -6.09 12.82 -0.57
CA ARG A 117 -5.11 11.86 -0.09
C ARG A 117 -5.63 10.45 -0.33
N ASN A 118 -5.07 9.76 -1.29
CA ASN A 118 -5.49 8.43 -1.70
C ASN A 118 -4.28 7.56 -2.08
N TYR A 119 -4.52 6.34 -2.52
CA TYR A 119 -3.46 5.49 -3.05
C TYR A 119 -2.99 5.99 -4.42
N GLY A 120 -1.69 5.99 -4.60
CA GLY A 120 -1.05 6.21 -5.89
C GLY A 120 -1.33 5.05 -6.84
N VAL A 121 -1.45 5.34 -8.13
CA VAL A 121 -1.83 4.37 -9.15
C VAL A 121 -0.86 3.19 -9.27
N ALA A 122 0.41 3.37 -8.91
CA ALA A 122 1.38 2.28 -8.90
C ALA A 122 1.07 1.21 -7.83
N TYR A 123 0.40 1.59 -6.76
CA TYR A 123 -0.03 0.65 -5.72
C TYR A 123 -1.10 -0.35 -6.21
N ASP A 124 -1.80 -0.09 -7.31
CA ASP A 124 -2.76 -1.04 -7.87
C ASP A 124 -2.11 -2.41 -8.18
N ILE A 125 -0.81 -2.42 -8.50
CA ILE A 125 -0.03 -3.64 -8.71
C ILE A 125 0.72 -4.05 -7.44
N GLY A 126 1.30 -3.09 -6.70
CA GLY A 126 2.05 -3.36 -5.47
C GLY A 126 1.19 -4.01 -4.38
N ALA A 127 -0.09 -3.67 -4.35
CA ALA A 127 -1.05 -4.25 -3.41
C ALA A 127 -1.22 -5.78 -3.52
N TRP A 128 -0.87 -6.37 -4.67
CA TRP A 128 -1.02 -7.82 -4.86
C TRP A 128 -0.04 -8.64 -4.00
N THR A 129 1.09 -8.07 -3.64
CA THR A 129 2.07 -8.72 -2.76
C THR A 129 2.10 -8.14 -1.34
N ASP A 130 1.38 -7.03 -1.07
CA ASP A 130 1.24 -6.42 0.26
C ASP A 130 0.07 -7.06 1.05
N VAL A 131 0.15 -8.36 1.27
CA VAL A 131 -0.92 -9.20 1.86
C VAL A 131 -0.47 -10.06 3.04
N LEU A 132 0.77 -9.89 3.50
CA LEU A 132 1.32 -10.62 4.65
C LEU A 132 0.65 -10.18 5.96
N PRO A 133 0.74 -10.98 7.04
CA PRO A 133 0.12 -10.64 8.32
C PRO A 133 0.55 -9.30 8.88
N GLU A 134 1.85 -8.96 8.76
CA GLU A 134 2.40 -7.71 9.28
C GLU A 134 3.43 -7.07 8.35
N PHE A 135 4.37 -7.83 7.81
CA PHE A 135 5.43 -7.32 6.95
C PHE A 135 4.99 -7.27 5.47
N GLY A 136 5.88 -6.96 4.55
CA GLY A 136 5.59 -6.85 3.12
C GLY A 136 5.35 -5.41 2.65
N GLY A 137 5.21 -5.22 1.33
CA GLY A 137 4.96 -3.93 0.72
C GLY A 137 6.05 -2.88 0.97
N ASP A 138 7.28 -3.28 1.30
CA ASP A 138 8.36 -2.40 1.73
C ASP A 138 9.52 -2.30 0.73
N THR A 139 9.43 -2.95 -0.41
CA THR A 139 10.48 -2.88 -1.44
C THR A 139 10.39 -1.63 -2.30
N TRP A 140 9.18 -1.20 -2.68
CA TRP A 140 8.96 -0.06 -3.57
C TRP A 140 7.64 0.69 -3.34
N THR A 141 6.67 0.12 -2.64
CA THR A 141 5.37 0.74 -2.35
C THR A 141 5.43 1.59 -1.09
N GLN A 142 6.00 2.79 -1.18
CA GLN A 142 6.29 3.65 -0.05
C GLN A 142 5.27 4.78 0.09
N THR A 143 4.80 5.03 1.33
CA THR A 143 3.85 6.13 1.63
C THR A 143 4.56 7.49 1.46
N ASP A 144 3.85 8.45 0.83
CA ASP A 144 4.32 9.79 0.50
C ASP A 144 5.58 9.82 -0.39
N VAL A 145 5.86 8.73 -1.09
CA VAL A 145 6.90 8.67 -2.12
C VAL A 145 6.23 8.59 -3.49
N PHE A 146 5.99 9.76 -4.07
CA PHE A 146 5.29 9.92 -5.34
C PHE A 146 3.95 9.15 -5.36
N MET A 147 3.66 8.39 -6.43
CA MET A 147 2.40 7.62 -6.61
C MET A 147 2.57 6.13 -6.29
N THR A 148 3.49 5.73 -5.39
CA THR A 148 3.77 4.32 -5.09
C THR A 148 3.02 3.74 -3.90
N GLY A 149 2.58 4.58 -2.98
CA GLY A 149 1.77 4.21 -1.82
C GLY A 149 0.67 5.25 -1.60
N ARG A 150 0.22 5.44 -0.35
CA ARG A 150 -0.71 6.54 -0.04
C ARG A 150 0.02 7.87 -0.19
N THR A 151 -0.62 8.82 -0.87
CA THR A 151 -0.03 10.12 -1.12
C THR A 151 -1.09 11.21 -1.21
N THR A 152 -0.71 12.48 -1.23
CA THR A 152 -1.60 13.64 -1.26
C THR A 152 -1.62 14.30 -2.63
N GLY A 153 -2.71 15.07 -2.89
CA GLY A 153 -2.82 15.88 -4.08
C GLY A 153 -3.00 15.07 -5.35
N VAL A 154 -3.62 13.88 -5.24
CA VAL A 154 -3.90 13.03 -6.39
C VAL A 154 -5.32 13.21 -6.90
N ALA A 155 -5.44 13.44 -8.21
CA ALA A 155 -6.70 13.36 -8.96
C ALA A 155 -6.69 12.04 -9.73
N THR A 156 -7.63 11.14 -9.44
CA THR A 156 -7.65 9.79 -10.01
C THR A 156 -8.93 9.54 -10.78
N TYR A 157 -8.82 9.19 -12.04
CA TYR A 157 -9.91 8.57 -12.80
C TYR A 157 -9.74 7.06 -12.78
N ARG A 158 -10.84 6.33 -12.49
CA ARG A 158 -10.89 4.87 -12.51
C ARG A 158 -12.07 4.39 -13.32
N ASN A 159 -11.84 3.37 -14.12
CA ASN A 159 -12.89 2.67 -14.87
C ASN A 159 -12.72 1.17 -14.67
N ASN A 160 -13.80 0.51 -14.31
CA ASN A 160 -13.85 -0.93 -14.15
C ASN A 160 -14.61 -1.56 -15.31
N ASP A 161 -14.28 -2.81 -15.61
CA ASP A 161 -14.92 -3.62 -16.64
C ASP A 161 -14.96 -2.94 -18.02
N PHE A 162 -13.96 -2.06 -18.27
CA PHE A 162 -13.79 -1.31 -19.51
C PHE A 162 -15.14 -0.72 -20.00
N PHE A 163 -15.70 0.20 -19.22
CA PHE A 163 -17.02 0.82 -19.47
C PHE A 163 -18.19 -0.18 -19.46
N GLY A 164 -18.06 -1.30 -18.73
CA GLY A 164 -19.04 -2.38 -18.70
C GLY A 164 -19.03 -3.28 -19.97
N LEU A 165 -17.99 -3.17 -20.81
CA LEU A 165 -17.88 -3.93 -22.07
C LEU A 165 -17.00 -5.17 -21.95
N VAL A 166 -16.05 -5.19 -21.01
CA VAL A 166 -15.11 -6.31 -20.82
C VAL A 166 -14.96 -6.56 -19.33
N ASP A 167 -15.65 -7.56 -18.82
CA ASP A 167 -15.61 -7.95 -17.42
C ASP A 167 -14.15 -8.22 -16.97
N GLY A 168 -13.78 -7.66 -15.83
CA GLY A 168 -12.46 -7.83 -15.23
C GLY A 168 -11.34 -6.96 -15.82
N LEU A 169 -11.58 -6.22 -16.93
CA LEU A 169 -10.60 -5.27 -17.47
C LEU A 169 -10.75 -3.90 -16.84
N ASN A 170 -9.79 -3.50 -16.01
CA ASN A 170 -9.83 -2.23 -15.29
C ASN A 170 -8.66 -1.35 -15.68
N PHE A 171 -8.84 -0.04 -15.60
CA PHE A 171 -7.75 0.91 -15.79
C PHE A 171 -7.92 2.16 -14.92
N ALA A 172 -6.82 2.81 -14.63
CA ALA A 172 -6.79 4.09 -13.95
C ALA A 172 -5.79 5.05 -14.60
N ALA A 173 -6.11 6.33 -14.49
CA ALA A 173 -5.22 7.44 -14.83
C ALA A 173 -5.17 8.39 -13.64
N GLN A 174 -3.97 8.82 -13.25
CA GLN A 174 -3.79 9.67 -12.08
C GLN A 174 -2.84 10.83 -12.38
N TYR A 175 -3.17 12.00 -11.87
CA TYR A 175 -2.29 13.15 -11.78
C TYR A 175 -1.99 13.45 -10.31
N GLN A 176 -0.74 13.73 -9.99
CA GLN A 176 -0.32 14.20 -8.67
C GLN A 176 0.23 15.61 -8.80
N GLY A 177 -0.36 16.55 -8.05
CA GLY A 177 0.16 17.92 -7.97
C GLY A 177 1.41 17.99 -7.10
N LYS A 178 2.24 18.99 -7.34
CA LYS A 178 3.45 19.27 -6.56
C LYS A 178 3.16 19.44 -5.07
N ASN A 179 3.99 18.81 -4.24
CA ASN A 179 4.00 19.00 -2.79
C ASN A 179 5.42 19.33 -2.32
N ASP A 180 5.59 20.54 -1.80
CA ASP A 180 6.81 20.92 -1.09
C ASP A 180 6.71 20.48 0.38
N ARG A 181 7.73 19.77 0.87
CA ARG A 181 7.74 19.24 2.24
C ARG A 181 9.09 19.48 2.91
N THR A 182 9.07 19.54 4.23
CA THR A 182 10.30 19.68 5.05
C THR A 182 11.20 18.46 4.89
N ASP A 183 10.61 17.25 4.92
CA ASP A 183 11.33 16.04 4.54
C ASP A 183 11.34 15.95 3.01
N VAL A 184 12.52 16.10 2.44
CA VAL A 184 12.70 16.09 0.98
C VAL A 184 12.37 14.74 0.35
N THR A 185 12.43 13.64 1.12
CA THR A 185 12.11 12.30 0.61
C THR A 185 10.61 12.12 0.38
N GLU A 186 9.78 12.91 1.06
CA GLU A 186 8.32 12.91 0.94
C GLU A 186 7.79 14.02 0.00
N ALA A 187 8.66 14.90 -0.51
CA ALA A 187 8.29 15.93 -1.48
C ALA A 187 8.08 15.32 -2.87
N ASN A 188 7.38 16.01 -3.75
CA ASN A 188 7.25 15.66 -5.17
C ASN A 188 6.99 16.92 -6.02
N GLY A 189 7.39 16.87 -7.29
CA GLY A 189 6.88 17.75 -8.33
C GLY A 189 5.59 17.21 -8.92
N ASP A 190 5.12 17.83 -10.00
CA ASP A 190 3.94 17.36 -10.75
C ASP A 190 4.23 15.99 -11.39
N GLY A 191 3.22 15.14 -11.45
CA GLY A 191 3.36 13.78 -11.99
C GLY A 191 2.08 13.22 -12.56
N PHE A 192 2.23 12.18 -13.36
CA PHE A 192 1.13 11.40 -13.89
C PHE A 192 1.45 9.91 -13.85
N GLY A 193 0.41 9.09 -13.82
CA GLY A 193 0.55 7.64 -13.84
C GLY A 193 -0.68 6.95 -14.38
N PHE A 194 -0.50 5.68 -14.76
CA PHE A 194 -1.52 4.81 -15.32
C PHE A 194 -1.37 3.41 -14.76
N SER A 195 -2.49 2.72 -14.55
CA SER A 195 -2.51 1.29 -14.28
C SER A 195 -3.55 0.59 -15.15
N THR A 196 -3.35 -0.68 -15.39
CA THR A 196 -4.34 -1.58 -15.98
C THR A 196 -4.22 -2.95 -15.34
N THR A 197 -5.36 -3.59 -15.09
CA THR A 197 -5.45 -4.95 -14.59
C THR A 197 -6.50 -5.71 -15.38
N TYR A 198 -6.26 -6.99 -15.59
CA TYR A 198 -7.26 -7.90 -16.12
C TYR A 198 -7.37 -9.11 -15.21
N GLU A 199 -8.57 -9.42 -14.78
CA GLU A 199 -8.85 -10.52 -13.85
C GLU A 199 -9.94 -11.42 -14.41
N TYR A 200 -9.63 -12.74 -14.48
CA TYR A 200 -10.57 -13.74 -14.99
C TYR A 200 -10.39 -15.07 -14.23
N GLU A 201 -11.46 -15.62 -13.70
CA GLU A 201 -11.50 -16.91 -12.98
C GLU A 201 -10.40 -17.07 -11.91
N GLY A 202 -10.13 -16.01 -11.16
CA GLY A 202 -9.10 -15.96 -10.12
C GLY A 202 -7.70 -15.62 -10.63
N PHE A 203 -7.42 -15.68 -11.93
CA PHE A 203 -6.16 -15.20 -12.49
C PHE A 203 -6.20 -13.70 -12.71
N GLY A 204 -5.12 -13.03 -12.38
CA GLY A 204 -4.93 -11.60 -12.62
C GLY A 204 -3.58 -11.31 -13.25
N VAL A 205 -3.57 -10.40 -14.22
CA VAL A 205 -2.39 -9.79 -14.79
C VAL A 205 -2.53 -8.28 -14.74
N GLY A 206 -1.47 -7.56 -14.44
CA GLY A 206 -1.55 -6.11 -14.41
C GLY A 206 -0.21 -5.43 -14.61
N ALA A 207 -0.28 -4.17 -14.98
CA ALA A 207 0.87 -3.30 -15.14
C ALA A 207 0.55 -1.86 -14.76
N THR A 208 1.59 -1.14 -14.34
CA THR A 208 1.49 0.28 -14.00
C THR A 208 2.74 1.03 -14.43
N TYR A 209 2.58 2.31 -14.70
CA TYR A 209 3.65 3.25 -14.94
C TYR A 209 3.31 4.59 -14.28
N ALA A 210 4.26 5.20 -13.57
CA ALA A 210 4.13 6.55 -13.09
C ALA A 210 5.45 7.32 -13.22
N LYS A 211 5.32 8.61 -13.48
CA LYS A 211 6.44 9.55 -13.61
C LYS A 211 6.07 10.87 -12.97
N SER A 212 7.01 11.43 -12.19
CA SER A 212 6.85 12.72 -11.54
C SER A 212 8.13 13.53 -11.67
N ASP A 213 8.01 14.83 -11.71
CA ASP A 213 9.14 15.71 -11.52
C ASP A 213 9.63 15.61 -10.07
N ARG A 214 10.92 15.78 -9.88
CA ARG A 214 11.55 15.92 -8.56
C ARG A 214 11.80 17.39 -8.26
N THR A 215 11.64 17.76 -6.98
CA THR A 215 12.02 19.10 -6.53
C THR A 215 13.54 19.29 -6.61
N ASP A 216 14.00 20.54 -6.73
CA ASP A 216 15.43 20.86 -6.72
C ASP A 216 16.11 20.35 -5.44
N GLY A 217 15.39 20.38 -4.30
CA GLY A 217 15.84 19.82 -3.03
C GLY A 217 16.12 18.32 -3.10
N GLN A 218 15.21 17.54 -3.72
CA GLN A 218 15.39 16.10 -3.92
C GLN A 218 16.57 15.80 -4.85
N VAL A 219 16.75 16.55 -5.92
CA VAL A 219 17.87 16.37 -6.85
C VAL A 219 19.19 16.68 -6.17
N ALA A 220 19.28 17.77 -5.42
CA ALA A 220 20.49 18.14 -4.67
C ALA A 220 20.82 17.11 -3.57
N TYR A 221 19.82 16.65 -2.82
CA TYR A 221 19.96 15.65 -1.77
C TYR A 221 20.43 14.29 -2.33
N GLY A 222 19.76 13.78 -3.36
CA GLY A 222 20.09 12.50 -3.98
C GLY A 222 21.47 12.46 -4.62
N LYS A 223 21.90 13.59 -5.25
CA LYS A 223 23.21 13.72 -5.89
C LYS A 223 24.36 13.60 -4.88
N SER A 224 24.16 14.02 -3.65
CA SER A 224 25.24 14.13 -2.65
C SER A 224 25.69 12.78 -2.09
N LYS A 225 24.87 11.68 -2.24
CA LYS A 225 25.14 10.42 -1.54
C LYS A 225 25.13 9.18 -2.43
N PHE A 226 24.03 8.87 -3.09
CA PHE A 226 23.82 7.58 -3.77
C PHE A 226 23.49 7.73 -5.26
N ASN A 227 24.03 8.76 -5.89
CA ASN A 227 23.96 9.01 -7.33
C ASN A 227 22.55 9.27 -7.88
N ALA A 228 21.55 9.49 -7.02
CA ALA A 228 20.17 9.78 -7.42
C ALA A 228 20.00 11.24 -7.87
N SER A 229 20.62 11.61 -8.99
CA SER A 229 20.70 13.00 -9.47
C SER A 229 19.70 13.36 -10.58
N GLY A 230 18.86 12.41 -11.01
CA GLY A 230 17.87 12.64 -12.05
C GLY A 230 16.78 13.64 -11.65
N LYS A 231 16.28 14.41 -12.62
CA LYS A 231 15.21 15.40 -12.40
C LYS A 231 13.81 14.75 -12.33
N ASN A 232 13.68 13.53 -12.75
CA ASN A 232 12.43 12.77 -12.72
C ASN A 232 12.56 11.55 -11.81
N ALA A 233 11.47 11.22 -11.15
CA ALA A 233 11.22 9.96 -10.48
C ALA A 233 10.30 9.11 -11.37
N GLU A 234 10.64 7.85 -11.59
CA GLU A 234 9.87 6.96 -12.46
C GLU A 234 9.72 5.59 -11.82
N VAL A 235 8.56 4.98 -12.01
CA VAL A 235 8.29 3.59 -11.65
C VAL A 235 7.48 2.92 -12.75
N TRP A 236 7.86 1.68 -13.06
CA TRP A 236 6.97 0.75 -13.75
C TRP A 236 6.95 -0.56 -12.98
N ALA A 237 5.80 -1.22 -12.98
CA ALA A 237 5.63 -2.53 -12.38
C ALA A 237 4.70 -3.39 -13.22
N ALA A 238 4.92 -4.70 -13.14
CA ALA A 238 4.01 -5.71 -13.64
C ALA A 238 3.80 -6.79 -12.58
N GLY A 239 2.61 -7.39 -12.57
CA GLY A 239 2.25 -8.40 -11.60
C GLY A 239 1.40 -9.51 -12.20
N LEU A 240 1.46 -10.67 -11.56
CA LEU A 240 0.59 -11.82 -11.80
C LEU A 240 0.02 -12.25 -10.46
N LYS A 241 -1.26 -12.65 -10.43
CA LYS A 241 -1.87 -13.24 -9.24
C LYS A 241 -2.79 -14.40 -9.60
N TYR A 242 -3.02 -15.26 -8.61
CA TYR A 242 -4.09 -16.24 -8.58
C TYR A 242 -4.78 -16.17 -7.23
N ASP A 243 -6.08 -15.94 -7.22
CA ASP A 243 -6.91 -15.81 -6.01
C ASP A 243 -8.21 -16.61 -6.21
N ALA A 244 -8.13 -17.91 -6.00
CA ALA A 244 -9.28 -18.82 -6.04
C ALA A 244 -8.97 -20.11 -5.27
N ASN A 245 -10.01 -20.91 -4.96
CA ASN A 245 -9.89 -22.22 -4.33
C ASN A 245 -9.10 -22.18 -3.00
N ASN A 246 -9.28 -21.13 -2.21
CA ASN A 246 -8.56 -20.89 -0.95
C ASN A 246 -7.04 -20.70 -1.11
N ILE A 247 -6.54 -20.57 -2.34
CA ILE A 247 -5.13 -20.32 -2.65
C ILE A 247 -4.99 -18.87 -3.11
N TYR A 248 -4.03 -18.17 -2.53
CA TYR A 248 -3.57 -16.88 -3.01
C TYR A 248 -2.09 -16.98 -3.39
N LEU A 249 -1.78 -16.67 -4.63
CA LEU A 249 -0.43 -16.55 -5.14
C LEU A 249 -0.30 -15.21 -5.84
N ALA A 250 0.76 -14.46 -5.57
CA ALA A 250 1.04 -13.24 -6.32
C ALA A 250 2.54 -13.05 -6.48
N THR A 251 2.91 -12.41 -7.57
CA THR A 251 4.28 -11.96 -7.81
C THR A 251 4.26 -10.62 -8.52
N THR A 252 5.18 -9.74 -8.13
CA THR A 252 5.39 -8.44 -8.77
C THR A 252 6.86 -8.24 -9.09
N TYR A 253 7.12 -7.59 -10.20
CA TYR A 253 8.43 -7.05 -10.54
C TYR A 253 8.29 -5.57 -10.88
N SER A 254 9.20 -4.74 -10.34
CA SER A 254 9.22 -3.32 -10.64
C SER A 254 10.64 -2.77 -10.78
N GLU A 255 10.75 -1.68 -11.51
CA GLU A 255 11.93 -0.81 -11.49
C GLU A 255 11.52 0.59 -11.10
N THR A 256 12.30 1.19 -10.21
CA THR A 256 12.15 2.58 -9.77
C THR A 256 13.40 3.37 -10.09
N GLN A 257 13.25 4.65 -10.40
CA GLN A 257 14.36 5.56 -10.65
C GLN A 257 14.22 6.81 -9.80
N ASN A 258 15.27 7.16 -9.07
CA ASN A 258 15.40 8.38 -8.27
C ASN A 258 14.30 8.57 -7.21
N MET A 259 13.73 7.49 -6.68
CA MET A 259 12.59 7.59 -5.77
C MET A 259 12.62 6.63 -4.57
N THR A 260 13.12 5.41 -4.68
CA THR A 260 13.09 4.44 -3.58
C THR A 260 13.92 4.95 -2.39
N VAL A 261 13.24 5.16 -1.27
CA VAL A 261 13.85 5.60 -0.02
C VAL A 261 14.33 4.38 0.75
N PHE A 262 15.55 4.44 1.30
CA PHE A 262 16.13 3.33 2.06
C PHE A 262 17.02 3.82 3.22
N GLY A 263 17.17 2.96 4.21
CA GLY A 263 18.02 3.22 5.37
C GLY A 263 17.68 4.55 6.05
N ASN A 264 18.68 5.38 6.30
CA ASN A 264 18.53 6.70 6.92
C ASN A 264 18.05 7.75 5.90
N ASN A 265 16.88 7.53 5.29
CA ASN A 265 16.24 8.40 4.31
C ASN A 265 17.08 8.68 3.06
N HIS A 266 17.90 7.75 2.61
CA HIS A 266 18.62 7.87 1.34
C HIS A 266 17.70 7.57 0.16
N ILE A 267 17.99 8.16 -1.01
CA ILE A 267 17.25 7.92 -2.25
C ILE A 267 18.14 7.10 -3.18
N ALA A 268 17.65 5.96 -3.65
CA ALA A 268 18.34 5.15 -4.63
C ALA A 268 18.26 5.76 -6.04
N ASN A 269 19.36 5.72 -6.78
CA ASN A 269 19.41 6.11 -8.19
C ASN A 269 18.45 5.26 -9.04
N LYS A 270 18.56 3.94 -8.90
CA LYS A 270 17.65 2.95 -9.48
C LYS A 270 17.46 1.81 -8.48
N ALA A 271 16.29 1.22 -8.40
CA ALA A 271 16.07 -0.04 -7.70
C ALA A 271 15.29 -1.01 -8.58
N GLN A 272 15.68 -2.30 -8.49
CA GLN A 272 14.97 -3.43 -9.07
C GLN A 272 14.33 -4.20 -7.94
N ASN A 273 13.03 -4.43 -8.02
CA ASN A 273 12.26 -4.99 -6.92
C ASN A 273 11.54 -6.24 -7.41
N PHE A 274 11.57 -7.26 -6.59
CA PHE A 274 10.87 -8.50 -6.83
C PHE A 274 10.18 -8.95 -5.55
N GLU A 275 8.91 -9.28 -5.64
CA GLU A 275 8.13 -9.83 -4.54
C GLU A 275 7.33 -11.03 -5.04
N ALA A 276 7.24 -12.06 -4.19
CA ALA A 276 6.40 -13.22 -4.43
C ALA A 276 5.79 -13.67 -3.10
N VAL A 277 4.51 -13.98 -3.09
CA VAL A 277 3.75 -14.41 -1.92
C VAL A 277 2.88 -15.61 -2.25
N ALA A 278 2.76 -16.53 -1.31
CA ALA A 278 1.83 -17.65 -1.34
C ALA A 278 1.09 -17.77 0.00
N GLN A 279 -0.23 -17.92 -0.05
CA GLN A 279 -1.08 -18.15 1.12
C GLN A 279 -2.11 -19.23 0.82
N TYR A 280 -2.54 -19.92 1.88
CA TYR A 280 -3.65 -20.87 1.82
C TYR A 280 -4.63 -20.62 2.95
N GLN A 281 -5.91 -20.51 2.66
CA GLN A 281 -6.97 -20.34 3.67
C GLN A 281 -7.59 -21.69 4.01
N PHE A 282 -7.36 -22.19 5.21
CA PHE A 282 -8.07 -23.36 5.72
C PHE A 282 -9.47 -23.01 6.21
N ASP A 283 -10.42 -23.95 6.06
CA ASP A 283 -11.82 -23.74 6.45
C ASP A 283 -12.00 -23.51 7.97
N PHE A 284 -11.06 -24.00 8.78
CA PHE A 284 -11.05 -23.78 10.23
C PHE A 284 -10.47 -22.43 10.66
N GLY A 285 -10.17 -21.54 9.72
CA GLY A 285 -9.77 -20.16 10.01
C GLY A 285 -8.26 -19.87 9.98
N LEU A 286 -7.39 -20.87 9.77
CA LEU A 286 -5.94 -20.65 9.66
C LEU A 286 -5.56 -20.24 8.24
N ARG A 287 -4.71 -19.18 8.12
CA ARG A 287 -4.08 -18.75 6.86
C ARG A 287 -2.56 -18.66 7.03
N PRO A 288 -1.79 -19.70 6.75
CA PRO A 288 -0.34 -19.60 6.62
C PRO A 288 0.04 -18.78 5.37
N SER A 289 1.19 -18.13 5.46
CA SER A 289 1.80 -17.36 4.38
C SER A 289 3.30 -17.59 4.31
N VAL A 290 3.85 -17.50 3.11
CA VAL A 290 5.28 -17.43 2.86
C VAL A 290 5.52 -16.42 1.74
N ALA A 291 6.57 -15.62 1.88
CA ALA A 291 6.94 -14.65 0.85
C ALA A 291 8.46 -14.50 0.72
N TYR A 292 8.88 -14.01 -0.43
CA TYR A 292 10.23 -13.53 -0.69
C TYR A 292 10.15 -12.12 -1.25
N LEU A 293 10.90 -11.19 -0.64
CA LEU A 293 10.94 -9.79 -1.03
C LEU A 293 12.39 -9.35 -1.21
N GLN A 294 12.64 -8.66 -2.34
CA GLN A 294 13.95 -8.10 -2.62
C GLN A 294 13.84 -6.74 -3.31
N SER A 295 14.55 -5.74 -2.81
CA SER A 295 14.87 -4.48 -3.47
C SER A 295 16.37 -4.37 -3.64
N LYS A 296 16.83 -4.30 -4.87
CA LYS A 296 18.26 -4.16 -5.21
C LYS A 296 18.53 -2.78 -5.79
N GLY A 297 19.19 -1.93 -5.01
CA GLY A 297 19.70 -0.64 -5.50
C GLY A 297 20.83 -0.84 -6.51
N LYS A 298 20.74 -0.12 -7.61
CA LYS A 298 21.67 -0.14 -8.73
C LYS A 298 22.39 1.19 -8.84
N ASP A 299 23.68 1.13 -9.16
CA ASP A 299 24.51 2.31 -9.37
C ASP A 299 24.41 3.32 -8.21
N LEU A 300 24.68 2.82 -6.99
CA LEU A 300 24.67 3.60 -5.77
C LEU A 300 26.01 4.34 -5.55
N GLY A 301 26.53 4.98 -6.58
CA GLY A 301 27.81 5.69 -6.58
C GLY A 301 28.97 4.73 -6.27
N VAL A 302 29.79 5.08 -5.28
CA VAL A 302 30.99 4.28 -4.90
C VAL A 302 30.66 2.91 -4.32
N HIS A 303 29.41 2.65 -4.00
CA HIS A 303 28.94 1.38 -3.44
C HIS A 303 28.53 0.36 -4.49
N GLY A 304 28.33 0.78 -5.77
CA GLY A 304 27.83 -0.08 -6.84
C GLY A 304 26.42 -0.60 -6.55
N ASP A 305 26.17 -1.86 -6.89
CA ASP A 305 24.88 -2.50 -6.66
C ASP A 305 24.81 -3.13 -5.26
N ARG A 306 23.73 -2.89 -4.51
CA ARG A 306 23.50 -3.41 -3.16
C ARG A 306 22.06 -3.78 -2.92
N ASP A 307 21.82 -4.83 -2.14
CA ASP A 307 20.48 -5.12 -1.63
C ASP A 307 20.10 -4.04 -0.60
N LEU A 308 18.91 -3.47 -0.76
CA LEU A 308 18.31 -2.46 0.12
C LEU A 308 17.29 -3.08 1.07
N VAL A 309 16.53 -4.05 0.54
CA VAL A 309 15.60 -4.93 1.25
C VAL A 309 15.82 -6.34 0.70
N LYS A 310 15.92 -7.34 1.56
CA LYS A 310 15.96 -8.73 1.13
C LYS A 310 15.63 -9.64 2.30
N TYR A 311 14.52 -10.33 2.23
CA TYR A 311 14.11 -11.27 3.28
C TYR A 311 13.15 -12.34 2.77
N VAL A 312 13.06 -13.41 3.55
CA VAL A 312 11.97 -14.37 3.51
C VAL A 312 11.03 -14.06 4.66
N ASP A 313 9.75 -14.08 4.40
CA ASP A 313 8.72 -13.93 5.40
C ASP A 313 7.93 -15.24 5.56
N VAL A 314 7.69 -15.65 6.81
CA VAL A 314 6.91 -16.83 7.15
C VAL A 314 5.93 -16.47 8.25
N GLY A 315 4.67 -16.45 7.93
CA GLY A 315 3.65 -16.04 8.87
C GLY A 315 2.39 -16.93 8.85
N ALA A 316 1.51 -16.65 9.79
CA ALA A 316 0.17 -17.21 9.82
C ALA A 316 -0.80 -16.27 10.52
N THR A 317 -2.00 -16.15 9.97
CA THR A 317 -3.14 -15.52 10.63
C THR A 317 -4.16 -16.58 10.99
N TYR A 318 -4.71 -16.50 12.20
CA TYR A 318 -5.85 -17.30 12.61
C TYR A 318 -7.06 -16.40 12.85
N TYR A 319 -8.12 -16.63 12.10
CA TYR A 319 -9.39 -15.90 12.21
C TYR A 319 -10.32 -16.65 13.16
N PHE A 320 -10.58 -16.12 14.37
CA PHE A 320 -11.59 -16.63 15.28
C PHE A 320 -13.00 -16.41 14.70
N ASN A 321 -13.18 -15.29 14.04
CA ASN A 321 -14.36 -14.90 13.27
C ASN A 321 -14.01 -13.70 12.37
N LYS A 322 -15.00 -13.11 11.69
CA LYS A 322 -14.82 -11.95 10.80
C LYS A 322 -14.28 -10.69 11.48
N ASN A 323 -14.42 -10.56 12.79
CA ASN A 323 -14.05 -9.38 13.56
C ASN A 323 -12.80 -9.57 14.42
N MET A 324 -12.38 -10.81 14.67
CA MET A 324 -11.28 -11.11 15.60
C MET A 324 -10.30 -12.08 14.99
N SER A 325 -9.01 -11.72 15.00
CA SER A 325 -7.92 -12.56 14.52
C SER A 325 -6.66 -12.38 15.36
N THR A 326 -5.75 -13.33 15.24
CA THR A 326 -4.39 -13.25 15.77
C THR A 326 -3.41 -13.66 14.70
N PHE A 327 -2.18 -13.17 14.80
CA PHE A 327 -1.14 -13.53 13.85
C PHE A 327 0.23 -13.67 14.51
N VAL A 328 1.07 -14.43 13.84
CA VAL A 328 2.52 -14.43 13.99
C VAL A 328 3.14 -14.24 12.62
N ASP A 329 4.18 -13.41 12.54
CA ASP A 329 4.89 -13.12 11.30
C ASP A 329 6.39 -13.03 11.57
N TYR A 330 7.20 -13.74 10.78
CA TYR A 330 8.65 -13.80 10.98
C TYR A 330 9.37 -13.34 9.71
N LYS A 331 9.95 -12.15 9.81
CA LYS A 331 10.83 -11.57 8.80
C LYS A 331 12.26 -12.07 9.02
N ILE A 332 12.68 -12.99 8.19
CA ILE A 332 14.05 -13.56 8.18
C ILE A 332 14.90 -12.70 7.25
N ASN A 333 15.73 -11.84 7.81
CA ASN A 333 16.57 -10.93 7.03
C ASN A 333 17.71 -11.69 6.32
N LEU A 334 17.90 -11.42 5.04
CA LEU A 334 18.93 -12.05 4.21
C LEU A 334 20.03 -11.06 3.79
N ILE A 335 20.10 -9.89 4.41
CA ILE A 335 21.15 -8.89 4.18
C ILE A 335 22.20 -9.03 5.28
N ASP A 336 23.43 -9.32 4.90
CA ASP A 336 24.55 -9.42 5.82
C ASP A 336 25.04 -8.04 6.30
N ASP A 337 25.50 -7.99 7.53
CA ASP A 337 26.23 -6.86 8.10
C ASP A 337 27.42 -6.48 7.22
N SER A 338 27.51 -5.22 6.88
CA SER A 338 28.59 -4.69 6.03
C SER A 338 28.87 -3.22 6.33
N LYS A 339 29.99 -2.72 5.82
CA LYS A 339 30.27 -1.28 5.89
C LYS A 339 29.18 -0.46 5.19
N PHE A 340 28.60 -1.00 4.11
CA PHE A 340 27.52 -0.34 3.39
C PHE A 340 26.25 -0.25 4.24
N THR A 341 25.78 -1.38 4.81
CA THR A 341 24.54 -1.41 5.61
C THR A 341 24.63 -0.49 6.82
N LYS A 342 25.78 -0.49 7.52
CA LYS A 342 26.04 0.42 8.66
C LYS A 342 26.05 1.90 8.24
N THR A 343 26.68 2.23 7.11
CA THR A 343 26.73 3.62 6.62
C THR A 343 25.38 4.10 6.11
N ALA A 344 24.63 3.21 5.47
CA ALA A 344 23.30 3.52 4.93
C ALA A 344 22.19 3.48 5.98
N GLY A 345 22.41 2.84 7.14
CA GLY A 345 21.41 2.64 8.16
C GLY A 345 20.35 1.60 7.75
N ILE A 346 20.81 0.54 7.06
CA ILE A 346 19.94 -0.60 6.70
C ILE A 346 20.00 -1.60 7.86
N ASP A 347 18.82 -1.95 8.39
CA ASP A 347 18.73 -3.00 9.40
C ASP A 347 18.93 -4.39 8.77
N THR A 348 19.70 -5.24 9.48
CA THR A 348 20.05 -6.59 9.08
C THR A 348 19.54 -7.66 10.05
N ASN A 349 18.76 -7.25 11.05
CA ASN A 349 18.22 -8.16 12.06
C ASN A 349 16.91 -8.78 11.62
N ASP A 350 16.65 -9.97 12.15
CA ASP A 350 15.35 -10.62 12.05
C ASP A 350 14.34 -9.93 12.97
N ILE A 351 13.06 -10.03 12.60
CA ILE A 351 11.95 -9.50 13.41
C ILE A 351 10.84 -10.54 13.46
N VAL A 352 10.37 -10.85 14.66
CA VAL A 352 9.13 -11.62 14.85
C VAL A 352 8.04 -10.68 15.34
N ALA A 353 6.92 -10.65 14.65
CA ALA A 353 5.73 -9.90 15.06
C ALA A 353 4.66 -10.87 15.57
N VAL A 354 4.01 -10.50 16.68
CA VAL A 354 2.80 -11.17 17.17
C VAL A 354 1.71 -10.13 17.40
N GLY A 355 0.47 -10.47 17.08
CA GLY A 355 -0.60 -9.50 17.26
C GLY A 355 -1.98 -10.12 17.43
N LEU A 356 -2.84 -9.32 18.06
CA LEU A 356 -4.26 -9.59 18.23
C LEU A 356 -5.04 -8.43 17.62
N VAL A 357 -5.93 -8.74 16.67
CA VAL A 357 -6.66 -7.73 15.90
C VAL A 357 -8.14 -7.86 16.17
N TYR A 358 -8.76 -6.77 16.62
CA TYR A 358 -10.21 -6.58 16.59
C TYR A 358 -10.55 -5.57 15.50
N GLN A 359 -11.49 -5.91 14.63
CA GLN A 359 -11.94 -5.04 13.53
C GLN A 359 -13.46 -5.05 13.37
N PHE A 360 -14.04 -3.97 12.90
CA PHE A 360 -15.48 -3.80 12.68
C PHE A 360 -15.78 -2.96 11.43
#